data_9354e7a451a817ddaaf6282b0ef59d35
#
_entry.id   9354e7a451a817ddaaf6282b0ef59d35
#
_cell.length_a   1.000
_cell.length_b   1.000
_cell.length_c   1.000
_cell.angle_alpha   90.00
_cell.angle_beta   90.00
_cell.angle_gamma   90.00
#
_symmetry.space_group_name_H-M   'P 1'
#
loop_
_entity.id
_entity.type
_entity.pdbx_description
1 polymer ?
#
loop_
_entity_poly.entity_id
_entity_poly.type
_entity_poly.pdbx_seq_one_letter_code
_entity_poly.pdbx_strand_id
1 'polypeptide(L)'
;MFGSSIANYRNSSEDRYVSSIFHGMYKREVFQKVGLVNEQLGRTEDNDIHYRIREHGYKIRYSPSILSYQYIRPTFKKMLHQKYSNGLWIGLTSHVQPKCLSLFHYVPCLFVLSLVFSLALLPFTFLFITLLLGAYFLLLLLLTFLTLLKHKNGFLIMMPFLSFSIHFAYGLGTIVGLI
;
A
#
# COMPACT_ATOMS: atom_id res chain seq x y z
N MET A 1 -6.64 2.34 -10.67
CA MET A 1 -6.81 2.19 -9.23
C MET A 1 -5.64 1.39 -8.71
N PHE A 2 -4.70 2.04 -8.05
CA PHE A 2 -3.55 1.37 -7.43
C PHE A 2 -3.98 0.81 -6.07
N GLY A 3 -4.89 -0.17 -6.09
CA GLY A 3 -5.13 -1.02 -4.94
C GLY A 3 -4.12 -2.15 -4.99
N SER A 4 -3.44 -2.41 -3.89
CA SER A 4 -2.65 -3.63 -3.77
C SER A 4 -3.52 -4.83 -4.16
N SER A 5 -2.94 -5.86 -4.73
CA SER A 5 -3.62 -7.13 -5.02
C SER A 5 -4.41 -7.68 -3.81
N ILE A 6 -4.00 -7.27 -2.61
CA ILE A 6 -4.63 -7.55 -1.32
C ILE A 6 -6.03 -6.94 -1.19
N ALA A 7 -6.33 -5.83 -1.89
CA ALA A 7 -7.62 -5.12 -1.82
C ALA A 7 -8.55 -5.38 -3.02
N ASN A 8 -8.26 -6.37 -3.87
CA ASN A 8 -9.10 -6.74 -5.02
C ASN A 8 -10.54 -7.14 -4.63
N TYR A 9 -10.76 -7.51 -3.38
CA TYR A 9 -12.10 -7.83 -2.87
C TYR A 9 -13.07 -6.65 -2.93
N ARG A 10 -12.59 -5.39 -2.83
CA ARG A 10 -13.44 -4.18 -2.80
C ARG A 10 -14.32 -3.99 -4.04
N ASN A 11 -13.96 -4.62 -5.15
CA ASN A 11 -14.72 -4.58 -6.40
C ASN A 11 -15.41 -5.93 -6.71
N SER A 12 -15.39 -6.88 -5.75
CA SER A 12 -16.06 -8.16 -5.91
C SER A 12 -17.56 -8.00 -5.67
N SER A 13 -18.37 -8.57 -6.53
CA SER A 13 -19.82 -8.73 -6.36
C SER A 13 -20.18 -9.98 -5.55
N GLU A 14 -19.21 -10.80 -5.19
CA GLU A 14 -19.42 -12.08 -4.53
C GLU A 14 -18.77 -12.14 -3.15
N ASP A 15 -19.40 -12.89 -2.26
CA ASP A 15 -18.85 -13.26 -0.96
C ASP A 15 -17.58 -14.09 -1.14
N ARG A 16 -16.51 -13.77 -0.41
CA ARG A 16 -15.29 -14.55 -0.45
C ARG A 16 -14.44 -14.40 0.81
N TYR A 17 -13.52 -15.33 1.01
CA TYR A 17 -12.50 -15.20 2.05
C TYR A 17 -11.35 -14.32 1.56
N VAL A 18 -10.85 -13.48 2.47
CA VAL A 18 -9.79 -12.51 2.20
C VAL A 18 -8.72 -12.57 3.29
N SER A 19 -7.53 -12.10 2.97
CA SER A 19 -6.42 -12.04 3.93
C SER A 19 -6.49 -10.85 4.88
N SER A 20 -7.15 -9.77 4.45
CA SER A 20 -7.32 -8.54 5.22
C SER A 20 -8.57 -7.82 4.76
N ILE A 21 -9.21 -7.07 5.64
CA ILE A 21 -10.40 -6.29 5.35
C ILE A 21 -10.28 -4.91 6.00
N PHE A 22 -10.83 -3.91 5.33
CA PHE A 22 -10.96 -2.57 5.89
C PHE A 22 -12.35 -2.43 6.53
N HIS A 23 -12.44 -1.90 7.74
CA HIS A 23 -13.67 -1.84 8.54
C HIS A 23 -14.30 -3.21 8.81
N GLY A 24 -13.51 -4.10 9.43
CA GLY A 24 -13.99 -5.42 9.83
C GLY A 24 -14.83 -5.40 11.10
N MET A 25 -15.76 -6.35 11.19
CA MET A 25 -16.44 -6.73 12.43
C MET A 25 -15.93 -8.09 12.90
N TYR A 26 -15.70 -8.21 14.19
CA TYR A 26 -15.11 -9.42 14.77
C TYR A 26 -15.98 -9.93 15.91
N LYS A 27 -16.11 -11.25 16.02
CA LYS A 27 -16.74 -11.88 17.18
C LYS A 27 -15.88 -11.65 18.42
N ARG A 28 -16.52 -11.42 19.57
CA ARG A 28 -15.82 -11.20 20.84
C ARG A 28 -14.89 -12.36 21.21
N GLU A 29 -15.31 -13.60 20.93
CA GLU A 29 -14.51 -14.80 21.16
C GLU A 29 -13.17 -14.82 20.39
N VAL A 30 -13.10 -14.15 19.23
CA VAL A 30 -11.86 -14.01 18.45
C VAL A 30 -10.85 -13.19 19.24
N PHE A 31 -11.26 -12.04 19.79
CA PHE A 31 -10.38 -11.20 20.61
C PHE A 31 -9.94 -11.89 21.91
N GLN A 32 -10.79 -12.74 22.48
CA GLN A 32 -10.43 -13.53 23.67
C GLN A 32 -9.30 -14.53 23.38
N LYS A 33 -9.24 -15.09 22.16
CA LYS A 33 -8.23 -16.06 21.75
C LYS A 33 -6.99 -15.41 21.10
N VAL A 34 -7.19 -14.39 20.28
CA VAL A 34 -6.15 -13.77 19.47
C VAL A 34 -5.48 -12.59 20.21
N GLY A 35 -6.16 -12.05 21.23
CA GLY A 35 -5.78 -10.82 21.93
C GLY A 35 -6.34 -9.56 21.25
N LEU A 36 -6.25 -8.44 21.95
CA LEU A 36 -6.70 -7.14 21.46
C LEU A 36 -5.75 -6.56 20.40
N VAL A 37 -6.16 -5.44 19.84
CA VAL A 37 -5.35 -4.64 18.91
C VAL A 37 -4.06 -4.20 19.62
N ASN A 38 -2.94 -4.25 18.89
CA ASN A 38 -1.64 -3.82 19.42
C ASN A 38 -1.57 -2.29 19.41
N GLU A 39 -1.55 -1.67 20.59
CA GLU A 39 -1.54 -0.21 20.77
C GLU A 39 -0.22 0.45 20.33
N GLN A 40 0.85 -0.33 20.15
CA GLN A 40 2.12 0.17 19.60
C GLN A 40 2.06 0.46 18.10
N LEU A 41 1.02 -0.03 17.42
CA LEU A 41 0.86 0.10 15.98
C LEU A 41 -0.22 1.14 15.64
N GLY A 42 0.20 2.37 15.34
CA GLY A 42 -0.75 3.46 15.11
C GLY A 42 -1.49 3.44 13.76
N ARG A 43 -1.04 2.65 12.76
CA ARG A 43 -1.65 2.57 11.41
C ARG A 43 -1.62 1.20 10.76
N THR A 44 -0.98 0.25 11.33
CA THR A 44 -0.83 -1.11 10.80
C THR A 44 -1.41 -2.14 11.77
N GLU A 45 -2.20 -1.67 12.71
CA GLU A 45 -2.93 -2.46 13.69
C GLU A 45 -3.86 -3.47 13.01
N ASP A 46 -4.44 -3.11 11.86
CA ASP A 46 -5.26 -3.99 11.03
C ASP A 46 -4.44 -5.12 10.39
N ASN A 47 -3.23 -4.85 9.93
CA ASN A 47 -2.34 -5.86 9.40
C ASN A 47 -1.97 -6.90 10.46
N ASP A 48 -1.62 -6.44 11.67
CA ASP A 48 -1.26 -7.29 12.80
C ASP A 48 -2.43 -8.16 13.25
N ILE A 49 -3.59 -7.56 13.54
CA ILE A 49 -4.75 -8.32 14.02
C ILE A 49 -5.23 -9.34 12.98
N HIS A 50 -5.25 -9.00 11.68
CA HIS A 50 -5.61 -9.93 10.61
C HIS A 50 -4.59 -11.07 10.46
N TYR A 51 -3.31 -10.78 10.64
CA TYR A 51 -2.28 -11.81 10.66
C TYR A 51 -2.53 -12.80 11.79
N ARG A 52 -2.69 -12.31 13.04
CA ARG A 52 -2.94 -13.15 14.22
C ARG A 52 -4.24 -13.97 14.10
N ILE A 53 -5.31 -13.38 13.56
CA ILE A 53 -6.59 -14.07 13.28
C ILE A 53 -6.36 -15.30 12.38
N ARG A 54 -5.58 -15.14 11.30
CA ARG A 54 -5.27 -16.23 10.37
C ARG A 54 -4.37 -17.29 10.99
N GLU A 55 -3.37 -16.89 11.77
CA GLU A 55 -2.48 -17.82 12.50
C GLU A 55 -3.25 -18.72 13.47
N HIS A 56 -4.35 -18.21 14.05
CA HIS A 56 -5.24 -18.99 14.89
C HIS A 56 -6.29 -19.79 14.11
N GLY A 57 -6.15 -19.91 12.79
CA GLY A 57 -7.03 -20.72 11.94
C GLY A 57 -8.37 -20.09 11.59
N TYR A 58 -8.63 -18.84 12.00
CA TYR A 58 -9.85 -18.15 11.61
C TYR A 58 -9.77 -17.61 10.18
N LYS A 59 -10.94 -17.50 9.55
CA LYS A 59 -11.08 -16.96 8.18
C LYS A 59 -11.81 -15.62 8.23
N ILE A 60 -11.32 -14.65 7.45
CA ILE A 60 -11.95 -13.33 7.29
C ILE A 60 -12.83 -13.41 6.04
N ARG A 61 -14.15 -13.16 6.20
CA ARG A 61 -15.11 -13.17 5.09
C ARG A 61 -15.41 -11.74 4.66
N TYR A 62 -15.30 -11.47 3.38
CA TYR A 62 -15.82 -10.28 2.73
C TYR A 62 -17.25 -10.54 2.24
N SER A 63 -18.16 -9.60 2.47
CA SER A 63 -19.49 -9.61 1.88
C SER A 63 -19.78 -8.27 1.19
N PRO A 64 -20.19 -8.27 -0.09
CA PRO A 64 -20.54 -7.04 -0.81
C PRO A 64 -21.80 -6.37 -0.32
N SER A 65 -22.65 -7.08 0.47
CA SER A 65 -23.84 -6.50 1.11
C SER A 65 -23.52 -5.54 2.26
N ILE A 66 -22.28 -5.62 2.81
CA ILE A 66 -21.84 -4.73 3.88
C ILE A 66 -21.16 -3.52 3.24
N LEU A 67 -21.87 -2.40 3.19
CA LEU A 67 -21.37 -1.16 2.59
C LEU A 67 -20.77 -0.24 3.66
N SER A 68 -19.59 0.27 3.39
CA SER A 68 -18.97 1.33 4.18
C SER A 68 -18.51 2.47 3.28
N TYR A 69 -18.69 3.70 3.75
CA TYR A 69 -18.29 4.91 3.02
C TYR A 69 -17.06 5.52 3.66
N GLN A 70 -16.09 5.89 2.86
CA GLN A 70 -14.87 6.54 3.34
C GLN A 70 -14.68 7.89 2.67
N TYR A 71 -14.45 8.93 3.47
CA TYR A 71 -14.02 10.23 2.96
C TYR A 71 -12.56 10.17 2.51
N ILE A 72 -12.32 10.44 1.24
CA ILE A 72 -10.97 10.54 0.68
C ILE A 72 -10.31 11.84 1.10
N ARG A 73 -8.99 11.90 1.05
CA ARG A 73 -8.25 13.13 1.35
C ARG A 73 -8.50 14.17 0.26
N PRO A 74 -9.01 15.39 0.60
CA PRO A 74 -9.47 16.36 -0.39
C PRO A 74 -8.34 17.10 -1.11
N THR A 75 -7.09 17.06 -0.61
CA THR A 75 -5.97 17.76 -1.21
C THR A 75 -4.78 16.86 -1.45
N PHE A 76 -4.00 17.18 -2.48
CA PHE A 76 -2.77 16.47 -2.83
C PHE A 76 -1.79 16.40 -1.65
N LYS A 77 -1.58 17.51 -0.94
CA LYS A 77 -0.72 17.57 0.25
C LYS A 77 -1.16 16.58 1.35
N LYS A 78 -2.47 16.54 1.66
CA LYS A 78 -3.02 15.61 2.66
C LYS A 78 -2.88 14.16 2.21
N MET A 79 -3.03 13.90 0.91
CA MET A 79 -2.83 12.56 0.34
C MET A 79 -1.37 12.13 0.45
N LEU A 80 -0.40 12.97 0.11
CA LEU A 80 1.02 12.67 0.23
C LEU A 80 1.42 12.43 1.69
N HIS A 81 0.96 13.29 2.61
CA HIS A 81 1.20 13.10 4.04
C HIS A 81 0.65 11.76 4.54
N GLN A 82 -0.55 11.37 4.10
CA GLN A 82 -1.11 10.06 4.42
C GLN A 82 -0.23 8.91 3.89
N LYS A 83 0.28 9.04 2.66
CA LYS A 83 1.13 8.00 2.06
C LYS A 83 2.49 7.89 2.74
N TYR A 84 3.10 9.03 3.06
CA TYR A 84 4.32 9.08 3.88
C TYR A 84 4.09 8.40 5.25
N SER A 85 3.01 8.77 5.96
CA SER A 85 2.67 8.15 7.24
C SER A 85 2.41 6.65 7.12
N ASN A 86 1.76 6.19 6.04
CA ASN A 86 1.58 4.76 5.81
C ASN A 86 2.94 4.04 5.66
N GLY A 87 3.86 4.61 4.87
CA GLY A 87 5.21 4.07 4.74
C GLY A 87 5.97 4.04 6.07
N LEU A 88 5.94 5.16 6.83
CA LEU A 88 6.57 5.25 8.15
C LEU A 88 6.11 4.11 9.07
N TRP A 89 4.80 3.87 9.12
CA TRP A 89 4.25 2.79 9.94
C TRP A 89 4.59 1.39 9.43
N ILE A 90 4.80 1.19 8.12
CA ILE A 90 5.35 -0.07 7.63
C ILE A 90 6.77 -0.29 8.14
N GLY A 91 7.63 0.73 8.10
CA GLY A 91 8.97 0.66 8.67
C GLY A 91 8.95 0.33 10.16
N LEU A 92 8.19 1.08 10.97
CA LEU A 92 8.05 0.84 12.42
C LEU A 92 7.49 -0.56 12.72
N THR A 93 6.47 -1.02 11.96
CA THR A 93 5.88 -2.34 12.12
C THR A 93 6.86 -3.46 11.83
N SER A 94 7.85 -3.22 10.97
CA SER A 94 8.91 -4.19 10.68
C SER A 94 9.74 -4.56 11.91
N HIS A 95 9.82 -3.67 12.89
CA HIS A 95 10.51 -3.93 14.17
C HIS A 95 9.62 -4.64 15.19
N VAL A 96 8.29 -4.42 15.13
CA VAL A 96 7.34 -4.94 16.13
C VAL A 96 6.77 -6.29 15.68
N GLN A 97 6.27 -6.38 14.46
CA GLN A 97 5.61 -7.59 13.92
C GLN A 97 5.83 -7.71 12.40
N PRO A 98 7.06 -8.09 11.97
CA PRO A 98 7.39 -8.17 10.54
C PRO A 98 6.54 -9.20 9.78
N LYS A 99 6.08 -10.26 10.44
CA LYS A 99 5.31 -11.36 9.81
C LYS A 99 3.94 -10.93 9.31
N CYS A 100 3.37 -9.82 9.81
CA CYS A 100 2.10 -9.30 9.31
C CYS A 100 2.24 -8.52 7.99
N LEU A 101 3.48 -8.23 7.56
CA LEU A 101 3.79 -7.48 6.36
C LEU A 101 4.13 -8.41 5.19
N SER A 102 3.77 -8.01 3.97
CA SER A 102 4.18 -8.69 2.74
C SER A 102 5.31 -7.93 2.05
N LEU A 103 6.07 -8.59 1.18
CA LEU A 103 7.14 -7.97 0.39
C LEU A 103 6.65 -6.77 -0.44
N PHE A 104 5.39 -6.77 -0.86
CA PHE A 104 4.79 -5.66 -1.61
C PHE A 104 4.79 -4.33 -0.83
N HIS A 105 4.79 -4.37 0.49
CA HIS A 105 4.86 -3.15 1.31
C HIS A 105 6.22 -2.44 1.18
N TYR A 106 7.27 -3.17 0.82
CA TYR A 106 8.63 -2.63 0.69
C TYR A 106 8.98 -2.18 -0.73
N VAL A 107 8.14 -2.48 -1.74
CA VAL A 107 8.40 -2.09 -3.14
C VAL A 107 8.65 -0.59 -3.30
N PRO A 108 7.86 0.32 -2.69
CA PRO A 108 8.14 1.75 -2.79
C PRO A 108 9.45 2.17 -2.09
N CYS A 109 9.82 1.49 -1.01
CA CYS A 109 11.12 1.69 -0.33
C CYS A 109 12.28 1.30 -1.25
N LEU A 110 12.23 0.11 -1.84
CA LEU A 110 13.23 -0.35 -2.80
C LEU A 110 13.35 0.58 -4.01
N PHE A 111 12.22 1.11 -4.49
CA PHE A 111 12.23 2.10 -5.57
C PHE A 111 13.00 3.37 -5.18
N VAL A 112 12.76 3.93 -3.98
CA VAL A 112 13.49 5.13 -3.51
C VAL A 112 14.96 4.82 -3.29
N LEU A 113 15.31 3.67 -2.70
CA LEU A 113 16.71 3.26 -2.54
C LEU A 113 17.41 3.08 -3.89
N SER A 114 16.75 2.46 -4.88
CA SER A 114 17.29 2.32 -6.24
C SER A 114 17.49 3.68 -6.92
N LEU A 115 16.59 4.64 -6.67
CA LEU A 115 16.72 5.99 -7.18
C LEU A 115 17.93 6.70 -6.56
N VAL A 116 18.11 6.63 -5.24
CA VAL A 116 19.25 7.21 -4.54
C VAL A 116 20.55 6.58 -5.02
N PHE A 117 20.60 5.25 -5.16
CA PHE A 117 21.75 4.53 -5.69
C PHE A 117 22.08 4.95 -7.14
N SER A 118 21.07 5.06 -7.99
CA SER A 118 21.25 5.50 -9.38
C SER A 118 21.77 6.94 -9.46
N LEU A 119 21.30 7.83 -8.57
CA LEU A 119 21.80 9.21 -8.46
C LEU A 119 23.26 9.26 -7.99
N ALA A 120 23.65 8.42 -7.04
CA ALA A 120 25.04 8.33 -6.58
C ALA A 120 26.01 7.85 -7.68
N LEU A 121 25.52 7.05 -8.64
CA LEU A 121 26.31 6.57 -9.77
C LEU A 121 26.37 7.53 -10.96
N LEU A 122 25.63 8.64 -10.95
CA LEU A 122 25.61 9.60 -12.07
C LEU A 122 27.00 10.08 -12.54
N PRO A 123 28.00 10.32 -11.65
CA PRO A 123 29.33 10.72 -12.09
C PRO A 123 30.05 9.69 -12.97
N PHE A 124 29.64 8.41 -12.88
CA PHE A 124 30.25 7.31 -13.61
C PHE A 124 29.41 6.85 -14.80
N THR A 125 28.08 6.87 -14.67
CA THR A 125 27.20 6.42 -15.75
C THR A 125 25.74 6.87 -15.53
N PHE A 126 25.08 7.24 -16.64
CA PHE A 126 23.65 7.54 -16.67
C PHE A 126 22.76 6.31 -16.87
N LEU A 127 23.38 5.15 -17.13
CA LEU A 127 22.65 3.94 -17.53
C LEU A 127 21.59 3.51 -16.49
N PHE A 128 21.98 3.45 -15.22
CA PHE A 128 21.08 2.95 -14.17
C PHE A 128 19.85 3.83 -13.99
N ILE A 129 20.01 5.16 -13.91
CA ILE A 129 18.87 6.07 -13.73
C ILE A 129 17.96 6.08 -14.98
N THR A 130 18.55 6.00 -16.17
CA THR A 130 17.79 5.96 -17.43
C THR A 130 16.96 4.69 -17.52
N LEU A 131 17.51 3.52 -17.18
CA LEU A 131 16.79 2.25 -17.17
C LEU A 131 15.71 2.24 -16.09
N LEU A 132 16.04 2.67 -14.87
CA LEU A 132 15.07 2.70 -13.76
C LEU A 132 13.87 3.59 -14.07
N LEU A 133 14.10 4.85 -14.39
CA LEU A 133 13.04 5.81 -14.68
C LEU A 133 12.33 5.50 -16.01
N GLY A 134 13.09 5.07 -17.04
CA GLY A 134 12.53 4.68 -18.32
C GLY A 134 11.54 3.53 -18.19
N ALA A 135 11.94 2.43 -17.57
CA ALA A 135 11.05 1.27 -17.32
C ALA A 135 9.86 1.65 -16.44
N TYR A 136 10.09 2.43 -15.38
CA TYR A 136 9.04 2.88 -14.47
C TYR A 136 7.99 3.74 -15.18
N PHE A 137 8.41 4.79 -15.89
CA PHE A 137 7.48 5.66 -16.59
C PHE A 137 6.83 4.99 -17.80
N LEU A 138 7.52 4.11 -18.52
CA LEU A 138 6.93 3.31 -19.58
C LEU A 138 5.76 2.47 -19.05
N LEU A 139 5.96 1.79 -17.91
CA LEU A 139 4.89 1.04 -17.27
C LEU A 139 3.73 1.93 -16.84
N LEU A 140 4.01 3.09 -16.22
CA LEU A 140 2.96 4.02 -15.81
C LEU A 140 2.18 4.60 -17.00
N LEU A 141 2.84 4.93 -18.09
CA LEU A 141 2.20 5.42 -19.32
C LEU A 141 1.31 4.34 -19.92
N LEU A 142 1.79 3.10 -20.00
CA LEU A 142 0.99 1.96 -20.48
C LEU A 142 -0.26 1.78 -19.61
N LEU A 143 -0.13 1.75 -18.29
CA LEU A 143 -1.27 1.61 -17.37
C LEU A 143 -2.25 2.79 -17.48
N THR A 144 -1.73 4.01 -17.65
CA THR A 144 -2.53 5.21 -17.86
C THR A 144 -3.31 5.11 -19.15
N PHE A 145 -2.66 4.72 -20.25
CA PHE A 145 -3.28 4.54 -21.56
C PHE A 145 -4.41 3.50 -21.51
N LEU A 146 -4.15 2.32 -20.95
CA LEU A 146 -5.16 1.26 -20.78
C LEU A 146 -6.36 1.73 -19.93
N THR A 147 -6.09 2.55 -18.90
CA THR A 147 -7.14 3.09 -18.03
C THR A 147 -7.95 4.17 -18.75
N LEU A 148 -7.30 5.02 -19.56
CA LEU A 148 -7.97 6.03 -20.39
C LEU A 148 -8.90 5.39 -21.42
N LEU A 149 -8.47 4.30 -22.07
CA LEU A 149 -9.31 3.56 -23.02
C LEU A 149 -10.58 3.02 -22.34
N LYS A 150 -10.45 2.58 -21.07
CA LYS A 150 -11.58 2.01 -20.32
C LYS A 150 -12.53 3.08 -19.78
N HIS A 151 -12.03 4.18 -19.26
CA HIS A 151 -12.81 5.15 -18.47
C HIS A 151 -13.04 6.49 -19.17
N LYS A 152 -12.37 6.76 -20.28
CA LYS A 152 -12.51 7.98 -21.13
C LYS A 152 -12.50 9.30 -20.33
N ASN A 153 -11.74 9.36 -19.22
CA ASN A 153 -11.65 10.53 -18.35
C ASN A 153 -10.27 11.19 -18.49
N GLY A 154 -10.23 12.40 -19.04
CA GLY A 154 -8.98 13.13 -19.31
C GLY A 154 -8.12 13.42 -18.05
N PHE A 155 -8.71 13.52 -16.87
CA PHE A 155 -7.95 13.70 -15.61
C PHE A 155 -7.00 12.54 -15.31
N LEU A 156 -7.22 11.37 -15.92
CA LEU A 156 -6.34 10.20 -15.76
C LEU A 156 -4.94 10.44 -16.33
N ILE A 157 -4.73 11.45 -17.17
CA ILE A 157 -3.40 11.82 -17.68
C ILE A 157 -2.44 12.24 -16.56
N MET A 158 -2.96 12.65 -15.40
CA MET A 158 -2.16 12.97 -14.22
C MET A 158 -1.69 11.72 -13.44
N MET A 159 -2.14 10.52 -13.80
CA MET A 159 -1.80 9.28 -13.08
C MET A 159 -0.29 9.03 -12.94
N PRO A 160 0.56 9.22 -13.98
CA PRO A 160 1.99 9.00 -13.83
C PRO A 160 2.61 9.89 -12.73
N PHE A 161 2.28 11.17 -12.74
CA PHE A 161 2.74 12.12 -11.73
C PHE A 161 2.26 11.76 -10.31
N LEU A 162 0.97 11.47 -10.16
CA LEU A 162 0.38 11.09 -8.88
C LEU A 162 1.00 9.79 -8.36
N SER A 163 1.21 8.81 -9.22
CA SER A 163 1.78 7.52 -8.85
C SER A 163 3.22 7.65 -8.39
N PHE A 164 4.03 8.41 -9.14
CA PHE A 164 5.41 8.68 -8.74
C PHE A 164 5.46 9.36 -7.37
N SER A 165 4.64 10.41 -7.17
CA SER A 165 4.61 11.16 -5.91
C SER A 165 4.18 10.27 -4.72
N ILE A 166 3.22 9.38 -4.93
CA ILE A 166 2.73 8.43 -3.92
C ILE A 166 3.82 7.40 -3.59
N HIS A 167 4.46 6.81 -4.59
CA HIS A 167 5.51 5.81 -4.36
C HIS A 167 6.71 6.43 -3.66
N PHE A 168 7.11 7.65 -4.07
CA PHE A 168 8.21 8.36 -3.45
C PHE A 168 7.91 8.70 -1.98
N ALA A 169 6.74 9.31 -1.70
CA ALA A 169 6.36 9.66 -0.34
C ALA A 169 6.25 8.44 0.59
N TYR A 170 5.66 7.35 0.09
CA TYR A 170 5.54 6.11 0.84
C TYR A 170 6.92 5.46 1.09
N GLY A 171 7.75 5.35 0.06
CA GLY A 171 9.08 4.75 0.17
C GLY A 171 9.99 5.53 1.12
N LEU A 172 9.97 6.88 1.04
CA LEU A 172 10.69 7.74 1.97
C LEU A 172 10.21 7.53 3.42
N GLY A 173 8.89 7.47 3.63
CA GLY A 173 8.33 7.17 4.95
C GLY A 173 8.80 5.81 5.46
N THR A 174 8.83 4.77 4.61
CA THR A 174 9.30 3.43 5.01
C THR A 174 10.77 3.44 5.43
N ILE A 175 11.64 4.15 4.69
CA ILE A 175 13.05 4.30 5.05
C ILE A 175 13.17 4.94 6.44
N VAL A 176 12.47 6.05 6.68
CA VAL A 176 12.52 6.75 7.98
C VAL A 176 12.00 5.86 9.12
N GLY A 177 10.99 5.01 8.88
CA GLY A 177 10.47 4.09 9.88
C GLY A 177 11.35 2.87 10.13
N LEU A 178 12.29 2.54 9.23
CA LEU A 178 13.26 1.44 9.39
C LEU A 178 14.52 1.86 10.17
N ILE A 179 14.81 3.16 10.29
CA ILE A 179 15.94 3.73 11.04
C ILE A 179 15.55 3.96 12.49
#